data_09d17686cc643f3ad926fcfda0c435e4
#
_entry.id   09d17686cc643f3ad926fcfda0c435e4
#
_cell.length_a   1.000
_cell.length_b   1.000
_cell.length_c   1.000
_cell.angle_alpha   90.00
_cell.angle_beta   90.00
_cell.angle_gamma   90.00
#
_symmetry.space_group_name_H-M   'P 1'
#
loop_
_entity.id
_entity.type
_entity.pdbx_description
1 polymer ?
#
loop_
_entity_poly.entity_id
_entity_poly.type
_entity_poly.pdbx_seq_one_letter_code
_entity_poly.pdbx_strand_id
1 'polypeptide(L)'
;MSVKKALISVSDKTGLIPFARRLVAAGVQIISTGGTASLLKAEGVPVIGISEVTGFPEILDGRVKTLHPNIHSGLLAVRDSEAHVQQLKDLGIETIDLVVVNLYPFKETIAKTDVTYEDAIENIDIGGPTMLRSAAKNHAFVSVVVDAADYEKVAEEIEANGDTTLETRRRLAAKVFRHTAAYDALISRYLSEQVGELLPESYTVTYEKAQDLRYGENPHQRAAFYREPLSDQLSIGNASQLQGKELSYNNINDADAALAIVREFAEPAVVAIKHSNPCGVGIGTDIRAAYQKAYEADPVSIFGGIVAANRLIDRDTALAMKEIFLEIIIAPDFSEEALAVLAEKKNLRLLRIPALNEPAKKVDNLFRVAPVAGGALIQDFDYKQLEESEIQVVTDRKPSEEELAQLKFAWKVVKHVKSNAILLAKDNMTIGVGAGQMNRVGAAKIAIEQAGALASGAVMASDAFFPMGDTVEAATKAGITAIIQPGGSIRDQESIDACNRAGIAMIFTGTRHFKH
;
A
#
# COMPACT_ATOMS: atom_id res chain seq x y z
N MET A 1 -38.88 -19.17 -2.10
CA MET A 1 -39.11 -18.48 -3.39
C MET A 1 -38.30 -19.20 -4.44
N SER A 2 -38.56 -19.01 -5.71
CA SER A 2 -37.77 -19.65 -6.77
C SER A 2 -37.19 -18.57 -7.67
N VAL A 3 -35.90 -18.65 -7.98
CA VAL A 3 -35.23 -17.81 -8.98
C VAL A 3 -35.76 -18.18 -10.36
N LYS A 4 -36.50 -17.27 -10.98
CA LYS A 4 -37.08 -17.48 -12.32
C LYS A 4 -36.42 -16.59 -13.38
N LYS A 5 -35.95 -15.41 -13.00
CA LYS A 5 -35.34 -14.44 -13.91
C LYS A 5 -34.04 -13.89 -13.36
N ALA A 6 -33.01 -13.91 -14.20
CA ALA A 6 -31.69 -13.35 -13.93
C ALA A 6 -31.40 -12.20 -14.89
N LEU A 7 -30.99 -11.04 -14.38
CA LEU A 7 -30.44 -9.95 -15.17
C LEU A 7 -28.92 -10.01 -15.10
N ILE A 8 -28.27 -10.26 -16.25
CA ILE A 8 -26.83 -10.45 -16.36
C ILE A 8 -26.23 -9.37 -17.27
N SER A 9 -25.35 -8.55 -16.72
CA SER A 9 -24.63 -7.51 -17.45
C SER A 9 -23.23 -7.34 -16.84
N VAL A 10 -22.23 -7.97 -17.45
CA VAL A 10 -20.86 -8.02 -16.90
C VAL A 10 -19.86 -7.45 -17.87
N SER A 11 -18.89 -6.70 -17.37
CA SER A 11 -17.72 -6.23 -18.09
C SER A 11 -16.67 -7.35 -18.20
N ASP A 12 -16.25 -7.91 -17.07
CA ASP A 12 -15.46 -9.14 -16.99
C ASP A 12 -16.36 -10.37 -17.16
N LYS A 13 -16.05 -11.19 -18.16
CA LYS A 13 -16.82 -12.37 -18.57
C LYS A 13 -16.25 -13.69 -18.05
N THR A 14 -15.28 -13.62 -17.14
CA THR A 14 -14.66 -14.80 -16.52
C THR A 14 -15.72 -15.69 -15.86
N GLY A 15 -15.76 -16.98 -16.22
CA GLY A 15 -16.69 -17.96 -15.65
C GLY A 15 -18.17 -17.78 -16.03
N LEU A 16 -18.52 -16.77 -16.85
CA LEU A 16 -19.90 -16.44 -17.17
C LEU A 16 -20.64 -17.57 -17.88
N ILE A 17 -20.04 -18.16 -18.93
CA ILE A 17 -20.75 -19.13 -19.78
C ILE A 17 -21.13 -20.40 -19.02
N PRO A 18 -20.23 -21.08 -18.28
CA PRO A 18 -20.62 -22.20 -17.43
C PRO A 18 -21.73 -21.85 -16.43
N PHE A 19 -21.63 -20.70 -15.79
CA PHE A 19 -22.62 -20.24 -14.83
C PHE A 19 -24.01 -20.02 -15.49
N ALA A 20 -24.06 -19.33 -16.63
CA ALA A 20 -25.29 -19.08 -17.36
C ALA A 20 -25.97 -20.37 -17.85
N ARG A 21 -25.19 -21.34 -18.32
CA ARG A 21 -25.71 -22.66 -18.72
C ARG A 21 -26.36 -23.42 -17.56
N ARG A 22 -25.75 -23.35 -16.36
CA ARG A 22 -26.33 -23.94 -15.13
C ARG A 22 -27.65 -23.26 -14.74
N LEU A 23 -27.71 -21.93 -14.82
CA LEU A 23 -28.96 -21.19 -14.56
C LEU A 23 -30.08 -21.60 -15.53
N VAL A 24 -29.77 -21.68 -16.83
CA VAL A 24 -30.76 -22.13 -17.86
C VAL A 24 -31.20 -23.56 -17.61
N ALA A 25 -30.28 -24.46 -17.26
CA ALA A 25 -30.60 -25.87 -16.93
C ALA A 25 -31.52 -25.97 -15.70
N ALA A 26 -31.39 -25.02 -14.74
CA ALA A 26 -32.27 -24.87 -13.58
C ALA A 26 -33.60 -24.16 -13.89
N GLY A 27 -33.88 -23.82 -15.17
CA GLY A 27 -35.12 -23.19 -15.61
C GLY A 27 -35.15 -21.65 -15.44
N VAL A 28 -34.01 -21.00 -15.21
CA VAL A 28 -33.91 -19.54 -15.05
C VAL A 28 -33.85 -18.88 -16.44
N GLN A 29 -34.71 -17.90 -16.70
CA GLN A 29 -34.65 -17.03 -17.86
C GLN A 29 -33.58 -15.95 -17.69
N ILE A 30 -32.74 -15.75 -18.71
CA ILE A 30 -31.67 -14.75 -18.67
C ILE A 30 -32.08 -13.51 -19.47
N ILE A 31 -32.08 -12.34 -18.80
CA ILE A 31 -32.17 -11.02 -19.42
C ILE A 31 -30.73 -10.47 -19.50
N SER A 32 -30.33 -9.90 -20.64
CA SER A 32 -28.97 -9.35 -20.77
C SER A 32 -28.89 -8.15 -21.70
N THR A 33 -27.77 -7.45 -21.67
CA THR A 33 -27.50 -6.22 -22.42
C THR A 33 -26.22 -6.29 -23.24
N GLY A 34 -26.16 -5.52 -24.33
CA GLY A 34 -24.94 -5.22 -25.09
C GLY A 34 -24.04 -6.44 -25.37
N GLY A 35 -22.74 -6.28 -25.12
CA GLY A 35 -21.74 -7.30 -25.36
C GLY A 35 -21.90 -8.58 -24.56
N THR A 36 -22.53 -8.53 -23.37
CA THR A 36 -22.86 -9.73 -22.58
C THR A 36 -23.94 -10.57 -23.28
N ALA A 37 -25.00 -9.93 -23.75
CA ALA A 37 -26.07 -10.61 -24.50
C ALA A 37 -25.54 -11.24 -25.79
N SER A 38 -24.69 -10.51 -26.52
CA SER A 38 -24.05 -11.00 -27.75
C SER A 38 -23.20 -12.25 -27.51
N LEU A 39 -22.38 -12.25 -26.46
CA LEU A 39 -21.57 -13.39 -26.09
C LEU A 39 -22.42 -14.61 -25.71
N LEU A 40 -23.41 -14.42 -24.83
CA LEU A 40 -24.27 -15.50 -24.39
C LEU A 40 -25.02 -16.14 -25.58
N LYS A 41 -25.56 -15.34 -26.52
CA LYS A 41 -26.22 -15.80 -27.73
C LYS A 41 -25.25 -16.58 -28.64
N ALA A 42 -24.02 -16.08 -28.84
CA ALA A 42 -23.00 -16.76 -29.64
C ALA A 42 -22.63 -18.14 -29.06
N GLU A 43 -22.68 -18.29 -27.74
CA GLU A 43 -22.43 -19.55 -27.03
C GLU A 43 -23.68 -20.44 -26.89
N GLY A 44 -24.77 -20.11 -27.58
CA GLY A 44 -26.00 -20.88 -27.60
C GLY A 44 -26.82 -20.81 -26.31
N VAL A 45 -26.60 -19.83 -25.45
CA VAL A 45 -27.39 -19.59 -24.23
C VAL A 45 -28.62 -18.72 -24.60
N PRO A 46 -29.86 -19.19 -24.30
CA PRO A 46 -31.07 -18.39 -24.54
C PRO A 46 -31.05 -17.07 -23.72
N VAL A 47 -31.27 -15.94 -24.40
CA VAL A 47 -31.23 -14.61 -23.77
C VAL A 47 -32.36 -13.75 -24.30
N ILE A 48 -33.06 -13.10 -23.36
CA ILE A 48 -34.03 -12.03 -23.62
C ILE A 48 -33.25 -10.71 -23.65
N GLY A 49 -33.44 -9.92 -24.71
CA GLY A 49 -32.81 -8.60 -24.81
C GLY A 49 -33.40 -7.61 -23.83
N ILE A 50 -32.59 -6.70 -23.28
CA ILE A 50 -33.09 -5.70 -22.33
C ILE A 50 -34.20 -4.82 -22.93
N SER A 51 -34.12 -4.47 -24.21
CA SER A 51 -35.13 -3.70 -24.95
C SER A 51 -36.49 -4.41 -25.05
N GLU A 52 -36.50 -5.75 -25.04
CA GLU A 52 -37.76 -6.51 -25.01
C GLU A 52 -38.46 -6.36 -23.65
N VAL A 53 -37.70 -6.23 -22.56
CA VAL A 53 -38.23 -6.07 -21.20
C VAL A 53 -38.64 -4.61 -20.92
N THR A 54 -37.87 -3.67 -21.43
CA THR A 54 -38.16 -2.24 -21.20
C THR A 54 -39.18 -1.67 -22.16
N GLY A 55 -39.33 -2.25 -23.34
CA GLY A 55 -40.07 -1.65 -24.45
C GLY A 55 -39.42 -0.37 -25.00
N PHE A 56 -38.16 -0.11 -24.64
CA PHE A 56 -37.41 1.08 -24.98
C PHE A 56 -36.08 0.74 -25.65
N PRO A 57 -35.70 1.44 -26.74
CA PRO A 57 -34.44 1.18 -27.40
C PRO A 57 -33.23 1.62 -26.53
N GLU A 58 -32.10 1.01 -26.75
CA GLU A 58 -30.83 1.51 -26.25
C GLU A 58 -30.46 2.80 -26.98
N ILE A 59 -30.15 3.88 -26.24
CA ILE A 59 -29.86 5.21 -26.79
C ILE A 59 -28.57 5.78 -26.22
N LEU A 60 -28.09 6.89 -26.78
CA LEU A 60 -26.88 7.60 -26.35
C LEU A 60 -25.66 6.67 -26.31
N ASP A 61 -25.46 5.91 -27.38
CA ASP A 61 -24.35 4.96 -27.53
C ASP A 61 -24.25 3.92 -26.36
N GLY A 62 -25.44 3.57 -25.82
CA GLY A 62 -25.53 2.59 -24.73
C GLY A 62 -25.45 3.15 -23.32
N ARG A 63 -25.33 4.46 -23.15
CA ARG A 63 -25.34 5.09 -21.81
C ARG A 63 -26.66 4.91 -21.10
N VAL A 64 -27.78 4.76 -21.85
CA VAL A 64 -29.11 4.53 -21.29
C VAL A 64 -29.71 3.26 -21.88
N LYS A 65 -29.83 2.23 -21.05
CA LYS A 65 -30.42 0.93 -21.41
C LYS A 65 -31.09 0.21 -20.24
N THR A 66 -30.56 0.33 -19.02
CA THR A 66 -31.06 -0.34 -17.81
C THR A 66 -31.69 0.61 -16.80
N LEU A 67 -31.53 1.92 -16.97
CA LEU A 67 -32.16 2.95 -16.15
C LEU A 67 -33.65 3.10 -16.56
N HIS A 68 -34.46 2.10 -16.25
CA HIS A 68 -35.84 2.05 -16.66
C HIS A 68 -36.75 1.57 -15.53
N PRO A 69 -37.95 2.14 -15.34
CA PRO A 69 -38.90 1.71 -14.29
C PRO A 69 -39.17 0.21 -14.30
N ASN A 70 -39.34 -0.43 -15.46
CA ASN A 70 -39.62 -1.87 -15.55
C ASN A 70 -38.51 -2.71 -14.89
N ILE A 71 -37.25 -2.29 -15.02
CA ILE A 71 -36.12 -2.99 -14.42
C ILE A 71 -36.11 -2.75 -12.90
N HIS A 72 -36.15 -1.48 -12.48
CA HIS A 72 -36.01 -1.15 -11.06
C HIS A 72 -37.22 -1.52 -10.23
N SER A 73 -38.44 -1.49 -10.81
CA SER A 73 -39.63 -2.00 -10.14
C SER A 73 -39.58 -3.51 -9.95
N GLY A 74 -39.10 -4.26 -10.97
CA GLY A 74 -38.90 -5.70 -10.86
C GLY A 74 -37.86 -6.10 -9.79
N LEU A 75 -36.88 -5.23 -9.53
CA LEU A 75 -35.87 -5.42 -8.50
C LEU A 75 -36.30 -4.97 -7.09
N LEU A 76 -37.05 -3.85 -6.99
CA LEU A 76 -37.35 -3.19 -5.71
C LEU A 76 -38.66 -3.61 -5.07
N ALA A 77 -39.54 -4.31 -5.80
CA ALA A 77 -40.82 -4.73 -5.27
C ALA A 77 -40.65 -5.65 -4.05
N VAL A 78 -41.28 -5.26 -2.95
CA VAL A 78 -41.42 -6.08 -1.75
C VAL A 78 -42.48 -7.12 -2.03
N ARG A 79 -42.11 -8.38 -2.17
CA ARG A 79 -42.99 -9.46 -2.67
C ARG A 79 -44.06 -9.91 -1.68
N ASP A 80 -43.87 -9.58 -0.40
CA ASP A 80 -44.86 -9.82 0.65
C ASP A 80 -45.89 -8.67 0.76
N SER A 81 -45.76 -7.60 -0.04
CA SER A 81 -46.71 -6.51 -0.12
C SER A 81 -47.70 -6.74 -1.25
N GLU A 82 -48.94 -7.04 -0.93
CA GLU A 82 -50.01 -7.21 -1.91
C GLU A 82 -50.15 -5.99 -2.84
N ALA A 83 -50.00 -4.78 -2.30
CA ALA A 83 -50.04 -3.54 -3.07
C ALA A 83 -48.92 -3.47 -4.12
N HIS A 84 -47.71 -3.84 -3.78
CA HIS A 84 -46.59 -3.86 -4.73
C HIS A 84 -46.80 -4.94 -5.82
N VAL A 85 -47.25 -6.12 -5.43
CA VAL A 85 -47.54 -7.21 -6.38
C VAL A 85 -48.65 -6.80 -7.34
N GLN A 86 -49.71 -6.15 -6.85
CA GLN A 86 -50.80 -5.68 -7.69
C GLN A 86 -50.33 -4.60 -8.67
N GLN A 87 -49.56 -3.61 -8.22
CA GLN A 87 -49.00 -2.55 -9.09
C GLN A 87 -48.13 -3.15 -10.22
N LEU A 88 -47.29 -4.15 -9.93
CA LEU A 88 -46.51 -4.82 -10.97
C LEU A 88 -47.40 -5.51 -11.99
N LYS A 89 -48.45 -6.21 -11.54
CA LYS A 89 -49.43 -6.88 -12.42
C LYS A 89 -50.15 -5.89 -13.32
N ASP A 90 -50.62 -4.79 -12.76
CA ASP A 90 -51.36 -3.74 -13.48
C ASP A 90 -50.54 -3.10 -14.60
N LEU A 91 -49.20 -3.04 -14.38
CA LEU A 91 -48.22 -2.48 -15.32
C LEU A 91 -47.54 -3.53 -16.21
N GLY A 92 -47.86 -4.83 -16.06
CA GLY A 92 -47.23 -5.92 -16.81
C GLY A 92 -45.75 -6.09 -16.52
N ILE A 93 -45.30 -5.67 -15.32
CA ILE A 93 -43.90 -5.76 -14.92
C ILE A 93 -43.65 -7.08 -14.18
N GLU A 94 -42.62 -7.81 -14.60
CA GLU A 94 -42.21 -9.06 -13.94
C GLU A 94 -41.08 -8.82 -12.96
N THR A 95 -41.01 -9.66 -11.91
CA THR A 95 -39.91 -9.60 -10.93
C THR A 95 -38.58 -10.14 -11.51
N ILE A 96 -37.49 -9.58 -11.05
CA ILE A 96 -36.12 -10.06 -11.32
C ILE A 96 -35.57 -10.63 -10.01
N ASP A 97 -35.11 -11.88 -10.04
CA ASP A 97 -34.78 -12.65 -8.83
C ASP A 97 -33.28 -12.72 -8.58
N LEU A 98 -32.49 -12.58 -9.64
CA LEU A 98 -31.03 -12.60 -9.59
C LEU A 98 -30.46 -11.45 -10.45
N VAL A 99 -29.49 -10.75 -9.91
CA VAL A 99 -28.69 -9.76 -10.64
C VAL A 99 -27.24 -10.18 -10.63
N VAL A 100 -26.61 -10.20 -11.80
CA VAL A 100 -25.19 -10.50 -11.99
C VAL A 100 -24.56 -9.37 -12.77
N VAL A 101 -23.86 -8.50 -12.07
CA VAL A 101 -23.27 -7.29 -12.64
C VAL A 101 -21.90 -7.06 -12.01
N ASN A 102 -20.88 -6.92 -12.84
CA ASN A 102 -19.63 -6.27 -12.45
C ASN A 102 -19.49 -4.96 -13.20
N LEU A 103 -18.81 -4.00 -12.58
CA LEU A 103 -18.76 -2.62 -13.08
C LEU A 103 -17.75 -2.48 -14.22
N TYR A 104 -17.80 -1.38 -14.93
CA TYR A 104 -16.78 -1.02 -15.91
C TYR A 104 -15.40 -0.91 -15.24
N PRO A 105 -14.33 -1.26 -15.97
CA PRO A 105 -12.98 -1.37 -15.40
C PRO A 105 -12.31 0.01 -15.22
N PHE A 106 -12.91 0.88 -14.40
CA PHE A 106 -12.39 2.23 -14.14
C PHE A 106 -10.96 2.22 -13.62
N LYS A 107 -10.68 1.32 -12.65
CA LYS A 107 -9.34 1.13 -12.08
C LYS A 107 -8.30 0.80 -13.15
N GLU A 108 -8.58 -0.17 -14.00
CA GLU A 108 -7.69 -0.61 -15.08
C GLU A 108 -7.54 0.47 -16.16
N THR A 109 -8.58 1.28 -16.35
CA THR A 109 -8.54 2.40 -17.30
C THR A 109 -7.60 3.49 -16.82
N ILE A 110 -7.76 3.97 -15.59
CA ILE A 110 -6.92 5.05 -15.05
C ILE A 110 -5.48 4.59 -14.72
N ALA A 111 -5.23 3.28 -14.68
CA ALA A 111 -3.88 2.73 -14.52
C ALA A 111 -3.02 2.79 -15.79
N LYS A 112 -3.61 3.07 -16.95
CA LYS A 112 -2.87 3.19 -18.21
C LYS A 112 -2.09 4.50 -18.26
N THR A 113 -0.90 4.46 -18.84
CA THR A 113 0.00 5.64 -18.92
C THR A 113 -0.48 6.70 -19.91
N ASP A 114 -1.31 6.31 -20.87
CA ASP A 114 -1.80 7.13 -22.00
C ASP A 114 -3.31 7.42 -21.93
N VAL A 115 -3.93 7.20 -20.76
CA VAL A 115 -5.36 7.46 -20.56
C VAL A 115 -5.65 8.96 -20.65
N THR A 116 -6.69 9.30 -21.43
CA THR A 116 -7.22 10.67 -21.46
C THR A 116 -8.24 10.87 -20.34
N TYR A 117 -8.51 12.13 -20.00
CA TYR A 117 -9.58 12.46 -19.04
C TYR A 117 -10.93 11.95 -19.53
N GLU A 118 -11.20 12.15 -20.82
CA GLU A 118 -12.44 11.71 -21.49
C GLU A 118 -12.60 10.18 -21.43
N ASP A 119 -11.54 9.43 -21.65
CA ASP A 119 -11.56 7.96 -21.52
C ASP A 119 -11.88 7.50 -20.10
N ALA A 120 -11.31 8.17 -19.11
CA ALA A 120 -11.62 7.89 -17.70
C ALA A 120 -13.09 8.16 -17.37
N ILE A 121 -13.63 9.30 -17.81
CA ILE A 121 -15.04 9.68 -17.59
C ILE A 121 -15.99 8.69 -18.28
N GLU A 122 -15.69 8.25 -19.51
CA GLU A 122 -16.54 7.31 -20.24
C GLU A 122 -16.58 5.91 -19.58
N ASN A 123 -15.56 5.58 -18.78
CA ASN A 123 -15.52 4.34 -18.01
C ASN A 123 -16.14 4.43 -16.61
N ILE A 124 -16.86 5.51 -16.29
CA ILE A 124 -17.69 5.60 -15.08
C ILE A 124 -19.03 4.91 -15.35
N ASP A 125 -19.26 3.78 -14.68
CA ASP A 125 -20.52 3.02 -14.82
C ASP A 125 -21.65 3.65 -13.99
N ILE A 126 -22.75 3.95 -14.64
CA ILE A 126 -23.96 4.52 -14.00
C ILE A 126 -25.02 3.41 -13.79
N GLY A 127 -25.30 2.64 -14.84
CA GLY A 127 -26.37 1.63 -14.82
C GLY A 127 -26.06 0.44 -13.91
N GLY A 128 -24.81 -0.03 -13.91
CA GLY A 128 -24.36 -1.14 -13.08
C GLY A 128 -24.56 -0.89 -11.58
N PRO A 129 -24.00 0.18 -11.01
CA PRO A 129 -24.18 0.52 -9.59
C PRO A 129 -25.66 0.69 -9.22
N THR A 130 -26.49 1.26 -10.10
CA THR A 130 -27.92 1.47 -9.84
C THR A 130 -28.67 0.13 -9.71
N MET A 131 -28.43 -0.83 -10.62
CA MET A 131 -29.01 -2.18 -10.53
C MET A 131 -28.52 -2.93 -9.29
N LEU A 132 -27.23 -2.90 -9.02
CA LEU A 132 -26.61 -3.54 -7.87
C LEU A 132 -27.21 -3.03 -6.55
N ARG A 133 -27.30 -1.72 -6.38
CA ARG A 133 -27.84 -1.10 -5.16
C ARG A 133 -29.33 -1.40 -4.98
N SER A 134 -30.12 -1.42 -6.07
CA SER A 134 -31.53 -1.79 -6.03
C SER A 134 -31.72 -3.25 -5.58
N ALA A 135 -30.99 -4.18 -6.19
CA ALA A 135 -31.03 -5.59 -5.83
C ALA A 135 -30.56 -5.84 -4.39
N ALA A 136 -29.44 -5.23 -3.98
CA ALA A 136 -28.88 -5.37 -2.64
C ALA A 136 -29.82 -4.79 -1.56
N LYS A 137 -30.49 -3.67 -1.83
CA LYS A 137 -31.51 -3.12 -0.93
C LYS A 137 -32.66 -4.11 -0.71
N ASN A 138 -33.03 -4.84 -1.76
CA ASN A 138 -34.15 -5.80 -1.73
C ASN A 138 -33.65 -7.27 -1.56
N HIS A 139 -32.54 -7.48 -0.87
CA HIS A 139 -31.92 -8.81 -0.69
C HIS A 139 -32.81 -9.84 0.03
N ALA A 140 -33.90 -9.43 0.64
CA ALA A 140 -34.90 -10.37 1.14
C ALA A 140 -35.47 -11.25 0.01
N PHE A 141 -35.55 -10.71 -1.21
CA PHE A 141 -36.19 -11.31 -2.36
C PHE A 141 -35.28 -11.47 -3.59
N VAL A 142 -34.13 -10.79 -3.63
CA VAL A 142 -33.25 -10.73 -4.82
C VAL A 142 -31.84 -11.14 -4.43
N SER A 143 -31.27 -12.05 -5.20
CA SER A 143 -29.85 -12.38 -5.14
C SER A 143 -29.05 -11.41 -6.00
N VAL A 144 -27.87 -11.00 -5.54
CA VAL A 144 -27.04 -10.06 -6.29
C VAL A 144 -25.56 -10.48 -6.26
N VAL A 145 -24.95 -10.62 -7.43
CA VAL A 145 -23.57 -11.10 -7.59
C VAL A 145 -22.75 -10.06 -8.32
N VAL A 146 -21.61 -9.68 -7.73
CA VAL A 146 -20.65 -8.71 -8.31
C VAL A 146 -19.30 -9.34 -8.68
N ASP A 147 -19.10 -10.60 -8.34
CA ASP A 147 -17.81 -11.28 -8.45
C ASP A 147 -18.00 -12.73 -8.89
N ALA A 148 -17.25 -13.15 -9.91
CA ALA A 148 -17.29 -14.51 -10.44
C ALA A 148 -16.96 -15.59 -9.39
N ALA A 149 -16.22 -15.27 -8.33
CA ALA A 149 -15.95 -16.19 -7.23
C ALA A 149 -17.21 -16.66 -6.48
N ASP A 150 -18.32 -15.93 -6.61
CA ASP A 150 -19.61 -16.32 -6.00
C ASP A 150 -20.49 -17.17 -6.92
N TYR A 151 -20.14 -17.35 -8.20
CA TYR A 151 -20.97 -18.07 -9.19
C TYR A 151 -21.25 -19.51 -8.77
N GLU A 152 -20.22 -20.24 -8.36
CA GLU A 152 -20.35 -21.64 -7.97
C GLU A 152 -21.35 -21.81 -6.83
N LYS A 153 -21.19 -21.06 -5.75
CA LYS A 153 -22.06 -21.13 -4.58
C LYS A 153 -23.52 -20.79 -4.89
N VAL A 154 -23.73 -19.76 -5.74
CA VAL A 154 -25.07 -19.32 -6.12
C VAL A 154 -25.72 -20.36 -7.04
N ALA A 155 -24.99 -20.93 -8.00
CA ALA A 155 -25.52 -21.99 -8.88
C ALA A 155 -25.90 -23.24 -8.09
N GLU A 156 -25.04 -23.72 -7.19
CA GLU A 156 -25.32 -24.87 -6.31
C GLU A 156 -26.61 -24.71 -5.51
N GLU A 157 -26.80 -23.52 -4.88
CA GLU A 157 -27.99 -23.25 -4.09
C GLU A 157 -29.27 -23.24 -4.97
N ILE A 158 -29.21 -22.63 -6.16
CA ILE A 158 -30.33 -22.58 -7.11
C ILE A 158 -30.66 -23.98 -7.65
N GLU A 159 -29.66 -24.77 -8.03
CA GLU A 159 -29.86 -26.15 -8.50
C GLU A 159 -30.47 -27.05 -7.43
N ALA A 160 -30.04 -26.92 -6.19
CA ALA A 160 -30.49 -27.76 -5.09
C ALA A 160 -31.88 -27.36 -4.54
N ASN A 161 -32.19 -26.04 -4.50
CA ASN A 161 -33.34 -25.53 -3.77
C ASN A 161 -34.27 -24.65 -4.62
N GLY A 162 -33.91 -24.36 -5.85
CA GLY A 162 -34.58 -23.39 -6.71
C GLY A 162 -34.36 -21.93 -6.32
N ASP A 163 -33.62 -21.66 -5.24
CA ASP A 163 -33.36 -20.31 -4.69
C ASP A 163 -32.05 -20.30 -3.88
N THR A 164 -31.52 -19.11 -3.64
CA THR A 164 -30.42 -18.91 -2.69
C THR A 164 -30.96 -18.77 -1.25
N THR A 165 -30.14 -19.10 -0.27
CA THR A 165 -30.50 -18.88 1.13
C THR A 165 -30.52 -17.39 1.49
N LEU A 166 -31.31 -16.99 2.48
CA LEU A 166 -31.33 -15.60 2.97
C LEU A 166 -29.93 -15.19 3.51
N GLU A 167 -29.20 -16.11 4.09
CA GLU A 167 -27.83 -15.86 4.56
C GLU A 167 -26.90 -15.51 3.41
N THR A 168 -26.96 -16.28 2.33
CA THR A 168 -26.20 -16.01 1.10
C THR A 168 -26.59 -14.65 0.51
N ARG A 169 -27.89 -14.32 0.42
CA ARG A 169 -28.34 -13.02 -0.08
C ARG A 169 -27.84 -11.85 0.78
N ARG A 170 -27.85 -11.98 2.11
CA ARG A 170 -27.30 -10.96 3.04
C ARG A 170 -25.79 -10.76 2.85
N ARG A 171 -25.04 -11.84 2.71
CA ARG A 171 -23.60 -11.79 2.44
C ARG A 171 -23.29 -11.10 1.12
N LEU A 172 -24.02 -11.47 0.07
CA LEU A 172 -23.87 -10.88 -1.27
C LEU A 172 -24.25 -9.39 -1.27
N ALA A 173 -25.36 -9.01 -0.61
CA ALA A 173 -25.77 -7.60 -0.49
C ALA A 173 -24.70 -6.76 0.23
N ALA A 174 -24.11 -7.26 1.31
CA ALA A 174 -23.00 -6.59 1.98
C ALA A 174 -21.76 -6.46 1.07
N LYS A 175 -21.49 -7.47 0.22
CA LYS A 175 -20.41 -7.42 -0.78
C LYS A 175 -20.66 -6.34 -1.84
N VAL A 176 -21.90 -6.19 -2.30
CA VAL A 176 -22.30 -5.12 -3.24
C VAL A 176 -21.97 -3.74 -2.70
N PHE A 177 -22.41 -3.43 -1.47
CA PHE A 177 -22.17 -2.09 -0.92
C PHE A 177 -20.68 -1.80 -0.67
N ARG A 178 -19.88 -2.80 -0.31
CA ARG A 178 -18.42 -2.65 -0.28
C ARG A 178 -17.84 -2.40 -1.67
N HIS A 179 -18.33 -3.10 -2.69
CA HIS A 179 -17.87 -2.97 -4.07
C HIS A 179 -18.18 -1.60 -4.65
N THR A 180 -19.43 -1.12 -4.50
CA THR A 180 -19.82 0.21 -4.99
C THR A 180 -19.15 1.34 -4.21
N ALA A 181 -18.97 1.20 -2.89
CA ALA A 181 -18.24 2.18 -2.10
C ALA A 181 -16.76 2.28 -2.51
N ALA A 182 -16.09 1.14 -2.77
CA ALA A 182 -14.71 1.13 -3.26
C ALA A 182 -14.59 1.75 -4.65
N TYR A 183 -15.56 1.47 -5.53
CA TYR A 183 -15.63 2.04 -6.87
C TYR A 183 -15.78 3.58 -6.82
N ASP A 184 -16.73 4.08 -6.05
CA ASP A 184 -16.96 5.52 -5.89
C ASP A 184 -15.78 6.23 -5.21
N ALA A 185 -15.11 5.57 -4.23
CA ALA A 185 -13.92 6.12 -3.58
C ALA A 185 -12.78 6.32 -4.57
N LEU A 186 -12.59 5.38 -5.51
CA LEU A 186 -11.55 5.49 -6.53
C LEU A 186 -11.85 6.60 -7.55
N ILE A 187 -13.11 6.71 -7.98
CA ILE A 187 -13.57 7.80 -8.86
C ILE A 187 -13.40 9.16 -8.18
N SER A 188 -13.84 9.27 -6.92
CA SER A 188 -13.72 10.49 -6.13
C SER A 188 -12.26 10.94 -6.01
N ARG A 189 -11.33 10.02 -5.70
CA ARG A 189 -9.91 10.31 -5.65
C ARG A 189 -9.39 10.83 -6.99
N TYR A 190 -9.67 10.11 -8.08
CA TYR A 190 -9.23 10.51 -9.42
C TYR A 190 -9.72 11.91 -9.79
N LEU A 191 -11.00 12.21 -9.60
CA LEU A 191 -11.57 13.52 -9.93
C LEU A 191 -11.03 14.64 -9.04
N SER A 192 -10.84 14.39 -7.74
CA SER A 192 -10.23 15.36 -6.82
C SER A 192 -8.79 15.70 -7.23
N GLU A 193 -8.01 14.70 -7.66
CA GLU A 193 -6.66 14.92 -8.19
C GLU A 193 -6.66 15.78 -9.46
N GLN A 194 -7.64 15.59 -10.37
CA GLN A 194 -7.77 16.38 -11.59
C GLN A 194 -8.04 17.87 -11.34
N VAL A 195 -8.72 18.19 -10.24
CA VAL A 195 -9.02 19.59 -9.86
C VAL A 195 -8.04 20.14 -8.82
N GLY A 196 -7.01 19.35 -8.41
CA GLY A 196 -6.01 19.76 -7.45
C GLY A 196 -6.49 19.82 -6.00
N GLU A 197 -7.64 19.19 -5.68
CA GLU A 197 -8.20 19.13 -4.33
C GLU A 197 -7.74 17.87 -3.60
N LEU A 198 -6.54 17.92 -3.03
CA LEU A 198 -5.88 16.74 -2.46
C LEU A 198 -6.36 16.40 -1.04
N LEU A 199 -6.85 17.37 -0.28
CA LEU A 199 -7.40 17.21 1.07
C LEU A 199 -8.83 17.78 1.13
N PRO A 200 -9.81 17.09 0.51
CA PRO A 200 -11.20 17.55 0.42
C PRO A 200 -11.92 17.52 1.78
N GLU A 201 -13.07 18.18 1.86
CA GLU A 201 -13.92 18.20 3.07
C GLU A 201 -14.34 16.80 3.54
N SER A 202 -14.53 15.86 2.61
CA SER A 202 -14.82 14.46 2.89
C SER A 202 -13.77 13.56 2.25
N TYR A 203 -12.91 12.99 3.07
CA TYR A 203 -11.80 12.15 2.60
C TYR A 203 -12.18 10.67 2.60
N THR A 204 -12.18 10.05 1.43
CA THR A 204 -12.55 8.64 1.26
C THR A 204 -11.37 7.85 0.71
N VAL A 205 -11.03 6.74 1.37
CA VAL A 205 -10.00 5.80 0.93
C VAL A 205 -10.58 4.41 0.80
N THR A 206 -10.03 3.63 -0.12
CA THR A 206 -10.37 2.22 -0.27
C THR A 206 -9.10 1.38 -0.33
N TYR A 207 -9.19 0.16 0.21
CA TYR A 207 -8.11 -0.81 0.20
C TYR A 207 -8.65 -2.18 -0.22
N GLU A 208 -7.87 -2.93 -0.97
CA GLU A 208 -8.14 -4.32 -1.37
C GLU A 208 -7.43 -5.28 -0.42
N LYS A 209 -8.19 -6.26 0.11
CA LYS A 209 -7.59 -7.27 0.98
C LYS A 209 -6.59 -8.13 0.22
N ALA A 210 -5.34 -8.12 0.63
CA ALA A 210 -4.27 -8.91 0.05
C ALA A 210 -4.06 -10.24 0.78
N GLN A 211 -4.14 -10.23 2.14
CA GLN A 211 -3.85 -11.40 2.95
C GLN A 211 -4.57 -11.34 4.30
N ASP A 212 -5.09 -12.47 4.79
CA ASP A 212 -5.44 -12.64 6.20
C ASP A 212 -4.16 -12.89 7.02
N LEU A 213 -3.97 -12.16 8.11
CA LEU A 213 -2.81 -12.33 8.96
C LEU A 213 -3.17 -13.20 10.18
N ARG A 214 -2.23 -14.02 10.60
CA ARG A 214 -2.46 -14.93 11.73
C ARG A 214 -2.84 -14.17 13.01
N TYR A 215 -2.28 -12.99 13.23
CA TYR A 215 -2.59 -12.02 14.28
C TYR A 215 -1.98 -10.67 13.92
N GLY A 216 -2.29 -9.63 14.68
CA GLY A 216 -1.76 -8.28 14.51
C GLY A 216 -0.34 -8.13 15.08
N GLU A 217 -0.04 -6.96 15.62
CA GLU A 217 1.23 -6.73 16.32
C GLU A 217 1.41 -7.70 17.49
N ASN A 218 0.31 -8.03 18.16
CA ASN A 218 0.26 -8.98 19.29
C ASN A 218 -0.70 -10.13 18.99
N PRO A 219 -0.47 -11.33 19.60
CA PRO A 219 -1.24 -12.55 19.30
C PRO A 219 -2.75 -12.47 19.53
N HIS A 220 -3.22 -11.57 20.40
CA HIS A 220 -4.65 -11.39 20.70
C HIS A 220 -5.38 -10.44 19.74
N GLN A 221 -4.65 -9.78 18.83
CA GLN A 221 -5.19 -8.81 17.89
C GLN A 221 -5.50 -9.47 16.55
N ARG A 222 -6.71 -9.27 16.02
CA ARG A 222 -7.04 -9.68 14.64
C ARG A 222 -6.40 -8.72 13.65
N ALA A 223 -5.92 -9.24 12.53
CA ALA A 223 -5.36 -8.42 11.48
C ALA A 223 -5.52 -9.03 10.09
N ALA A 224 -5.48 -8.17 9.08
CA ALA A 224 -5.35 -8.51 7.68
C ALA A 224 -4.49 -7.45 7.00
N PHE A 225 -3.80 -7.81 5.95
CA PHE A 225 -3.09 -6.89 5.09
C PHE A 225 -4.00 -6.46 3.95
N TYR A 226 -4.09 -5.16 3.76
CA TYR A 226 -4.79 -4.53 2.65
C TYR A 226 -3.80 -3.69 1.86
N ARG A 227 -3.94 -3.66 0.54
CA ARG A 227 -3.15 -2.82 -0.36
C ARG A 227 -4.02 -1.75 -1.00
N GLU A 228 -3.43 -0.66 -1.39
CA GLU A 228 -4.10 0.33 -2.24
C GLU A 228 -4.37 -0.24 -3.63
N PRO A 229 -5.52 0.07 -4.26
CA PRO A 229 -5.87 -0.44 -5.58
C PRO A 229 -4.87 -0.07 -6.67
N LEU A 230 -4.24 1.12 -6.57
CA LEU A 230 -3.22 1.65 -7.48
C LEU A 230 -1.95 1.97 -6.67
N SER A 231 -1.44 0.97 -5.95
CA SER A 231 -0.24 1.15 -5.14
C SER A 231 1.01 1.37 -5.99
N ASP A 232 1.94 2.20 -5.48
CA ASP A 232 3.26 2.37 -6.04
C ASP A 232 3.96 1.02 -6.26
N GLN A 233 4.61 0.86 -7.41
CA GLN A 233 5.36 -0.35 -7.73
C GLN A 233 6.47 -0.62 -6.72
N LEU A 234 7.01 0.42 -6.06
CA LEU A 234 8.01 0.35 -5.01
C LEU A 234 7.35 0.24 -3.62
N SER A 235 6.49 -0.75 -3.43
CA SER A 235 5.77 -1.00 -2.19
C SER A 235 5.72 -2.47 -1.81
N ILE A 236 5.54 -2.77 -0.53
CA ILE A 236 5.30 -4.13 -0.06
C ILE A 236 4.02 -4.73 -0.64
N GLY A 237 3.03 -3.89 -0.95
CA GLY A 237 1.78 -4.33 -1.59
C GLY A 237 1.99 -4.97 -2.97
N ASN A 238 3.07 -4.61 -3.66
CA ASN A 238 3.44 -5.12 -4.99
C ASN A 238 4.64 -6.08 -4.97
N ALA A 239 5.15 -6.45 -3.80
CA ALA A 239 6.23 -7.40 -3.68
C ALA A 239 5.80 -8.80 -4.11
N SER A 240 6.65 -9.49 -4.87
CA SER A 240 6.50 -10.91 -5.17
C SER A 240 7.26 -11.75 -4.17
N GLN A 241 6.55 -12.56 -3.38
CA GLN A 241 7.20 -13.49 -2.46
C GLN A 241 7.65 -14.74 -3.21
N LEU A 242 8.98 -14.97 -3.28
CA LEU A 242 9.58 -16.09 -4.00
C LEU A 242 9.75 -17.34 -3.11
N GLN A 243 9.88 -17.16 -1.80
CA GLN A 243 10.15 -18.23 -0.84
C GLN A 243 9.64 -17.87 0.57
N GLY A 244 9.50 -18.87 1.41
CA GLY A 244 9.27 -18.74 2.84
C GLY A 244 7.80 -18.83 3.24
N LYS A 245 7.56 -18.63 4.55
CA LYS A 245 6.20 -18.59 5.12
C LYS A 245 5.50 -17.29 4.76
N GLU A 246 4.19 -17.26 4.93
CA GLU A 246 3.40 -16.03 4.84
C GLU A 246 3.98 -14.91 5.73
N LEU A 247 3.81 -13.67 5.27
CA LEU A 247 4.22 -12.50 6.02
C LEU A 247 3.33 -12.32 7.26
N SER A 248 3.93 -11.93 8.38
CA SER A 248 3.21 -11.48 9.57
C SER A 248 3.01 -9.97 9.54
N TYR A 249 2.17 -9.45 10.43
CA TYR A 249 1.98 -8.02 10.64
C TYR A 249 3.33 -7.30 10.85
N ASN A 250 4.15 -7.79 11.78
CA ASN A 250 5.46 -7.19 12.07
C ASN A 250 6.43 -7.32 10.89
N ASN A 251 6.36 -8.40 10.12
CA ASN A 251 7.16 -8.55 8.90
C ASN A 251 6.84 -7.46 7.87
N ILE A 252 5.55 -7.16 7.65
CA ILE A 252 5.11 -6.14 6.70
C ILE A 252 5.56 -4.76 7.16
N ASN A 253 5.37 -4.45 8.44
CA ASN A 253 5.74 -3.16 9.02
C ASN A 253 7.26 -2.90 8.97
N ASP A 254 8.07 -3.90 9.34
CA ASP A 254 9.53 -3.80 9.28
C ASP A 254 10.06 -3.77 7.84
N ALA A 255 9.42 -4.51 6.93
CA ALA A 255 9.75 -4.50 5.51
C ALA A 255 9.49 -3.13 4.85
N ASP A 256 8.37 -2.49 5.19
CA ASP A 256 8.06 -1.12 4.75
C ASP A 256 9.10 -0.12 5.23
N ALA A 257 9.51 -0.22 6.51
CA ALA A 257 10.58 0.61 7.05
C ALA A 257 11.93 0.39 6.34
N ALA A 258 12.25 -0.86 5.95
CA ALA A 258 13.46 -1.18 5.20
C ALA A 258 13.45 -0.56 3.80
N LEU A 259 12.31 -0.65 3.11
CA LEU A 259 12.12 -0.03 1.79
C LEU A 259 12.24 1.49 1.83
N ALA A 260 11.65 2.12 2.85
CA ALA A 260 11.70 3.57 3.01
C ALA A 260 13.14 4.10 3.10
N ILE A 261 14.05 3.34 3.72
CA ILE A 261 15.46 3.75 3.86
C ILE A 261 16.26 3.38 2.61
N VAL A 262 16.15 2.16 2.11
CA VAL A 262 17.01 1.69 1.02
C VAL A 262 16.80 2.49 -0.28
N ARG A 263 15.60 3.02 -0.49
CA ARG A 263 15.27 3.89 -1.64
C ARG A 263 15.93 5.28 -1.61
N GLU A 264 16.47 5.71 -0.48
CA GLU A 264 17.20 6.99 -0.37
C GLU A 264 18.55 6.96 -1.10
N PHE A 265 19.04 5.77 -1.48
CA PHE A 265 20.38 5.58 -2.00
C PHE A 265 20.38 5.20 -3.48
N ALA A 266 21.17 5.97 -4.26
CA ALA A 266 21.47 5.62 -5.65
C ALA A 266 22.65 4.62 -5.75
N GLU A 267 23.57 4.66 -4.79
CA GLU A 267 24.69 3.75 -4.66
C GLU A 267 24.24 2.35 -4.22
N PRO A 268 25.05 1.28 -4.42
CA PRO A 268 24.73 -0.02 -3.84
C PRO A 268 24.59 0.08 -2.32
N ALA A 269 23.39 -0.18 -1.82
CA ALA A 269 23.01 0.00 -0.41
C ALA A 269 22.29 -1.22 0.15
N VAL A 270 22.58 -1.51 1.42
CA VAL A 270 21.88 -2.51 2.22
C VAL A 270 21.42 -1.88 3.54
N VAL A 271 20.19 -2.17 3.90
CA VAL A 271 19.53 -1.72 5.12
C VAL A 271 19.05 -2.90 5.92
N ALA A 272 19.44 -2.98 7.17
CA ALA A 272 18.95 -3.95 8.14
C ALA A 272 18.03 -3.25 9.14
N ILE A 273 16.81 -3.79 9.31
CA ILE A 273 15.76 -3.26 10.19
C ILE A 273 15.45 -4.22 11.33
N LYS A 274 15.26 -3.65 12.50
CA LYS A 274 14.70 -4.33 13.67
C LYS A 274 13.69 -3.41 14.36
N HIS A 275 12.45 -3.88 14.52
CA HIS A 275 11.37 -3.10 15.17
C HIS A 275 11.18 -1.70 14.55
N SER A 276 11.09 -1.66 13.22
CA SER A 276 10.90 -0.46 12.39
C SER A 276 11.99 0.61 12.49
N ASN A 277 13.13 0.31 13.12
CA ASN A 277 14.30 1.18 13.16
C ASN A 277 15.50 0.52 12.45
N PRO A 278 16.38 1.30 11.82
CA PRO A 278 17.60 0.75 11.25
C PRO A 278 18.56 0.31 12.36
N CYS A 279 18.96 -0.96 12.34
CA CYS A 279 20.06 -1.45 13.16
C CYS A 279 21.38 -1.46 12.39
N GLY A 280 21.32 -1.45 11.05
CA GLY A 280 22.51 -1.34 10.23
C GLY A 280 22.18 -0.84 8.82
N VAL A 281 22.89 0.20 8.37
CA VAL A 281 22.83 0.70 6.99
C VAL A 281 24.26 0.82 6.47
N GLY A 282 24.50 0.28 5.28
CA GLY A 282 25.81 0.37 4.63
C GLY A 282 25.68 0.67 3.14
N ILE A 283 26.57 1.51 2.62
CA ILE A 283 26.78 1.69 1.19
C ILE A 283 28.19 1.21 0.79
N GLY A 284 28.30 0.61 -0.38
CA GLY A 284 29.54 -0.01 -0.83
C GLY A 284 29.77 0.15 -2.33
N THR A 285 30.92 -0.37 -2.79
CA THR A 285 31.24 -0.45 -4.21
C THR A 285 30.36 -1.47 -4.95
N ASP A 286 29.87 -2.44 -4.22
CA ASP A 286 28.96 -3.49 -4.65
C ASP A 286 28.02 -3.89 -3.51
N ILE A 287 27.07 -4.78 -3.78
CA ILE A 287 26.05 -5.16 -2.81
C ILE A 287 26.62 -6.03 -1.68
N ARG A 288 27.68 -6.80 -1.96
CA ARG A 288 28.37 -7.62 -0.95
C ARG A 288 29.08 -6.74 0.08
N ALA A 289 29.79 -5.69 -0.38
CA ALA A 289 30.45 -4.72 0.49
C ALA A 289 29.43 -3.90 1.30
N ALA A 290 28.32 -3.51 0.68
CA ALA A 290 27.22 -2.82 1.37
C ALA A 290 26.60 -3.68 2.48
N TYR A 291 26.36 -4.98 2.21
CA TYR A 291 25.85 -5.92 3.21
C TYR A 291 26.83 -6.09 4.37
N GLN A 292 28.13 -6.23 4.09
CA GLN A 292 29.14 -6.38 5.12
C GLN A 292 29.12 -5.20 6.10
N LYS A 293 29.05 -3.98 5.58
CA LYS A 293 28.93 -2.76 6.41
C LYS A 293 27.62 -2.71 7.21
N ALA A 294 26.49 -3.05 6.60
CA ALA A 294 25.23 -3.10 7.30
C ALA A 294 25.21 -4.16 8.42
N TYR A 295 25.92 -5.28 8.22
CA TYR A 295 26.12 -6.30 9.23
C TYR A 295 27.03 -5.83 10.37
N GLU A 296 28.19 -5.22 10.02
CA GLU A 296 29.18 -4.72 10.99
C GLU A 296 28.66 -3.56 11.85
N ALA A 297 27.65 -2.82 11.35
CA ALA A 297 27.01 -1.74 12.08
C ALA A 297 26.41 -2.21 13.42
N ASP A 298 25.73 -3.35 13.46
CA ASP A 298 25.21 -3.99 14.67
C ASP A 298 25.00 -5.49 14.44
N PRO A 299 26.05 -6.32 14.62
CA PRO A 299 25.98 -7.77 14.38
C PRO A 299 25.02 -8.50 15.33
N VAL A 300 24.66 -7.87 16.45
CA VAL A 300 23.73 -8.45 17.44
C VAL A 300 22.28 -8.21 17.03
N SER A 301 21.93 -6.97 16.72
CA SER A 301 20.53 -6.60 16.44
C SER A 301 20.04 -7.10 15.09
N ILE A 302 20.91 -7.26 14.10
CA ILE A 302 20.57 -7.78 12.77
C ILE A 302 20.04 -9.22 12.81
N PHE A 303 20.38 -9.99 13.84
CA PHE A 303 19.86 -11.35 14.02
C PHE A 303 18.33 -11.36 14.13
N GLY A 304 17.67 -12.10 13.24
CA GLY A 304 16.20 -12.12 13.12
C GLY A 304 15.63 -10.81 12.60
N GLY A 305 16.43 -9.97 11.98
CA GLY A 305 16.00 -8.74 11.32
C GLY A 305 15.55 -8.96 9.88
N ILE A 306 15.18 -7.85 9.24
CA ILE A 306 14.82 -7.76 7.83
C ILE A 306 15.92 -6.99 7.10
N VAL A 307 16.35 -7.50 5.95
CA VAL A 307 17.37 -6.86 5.12
C VAL A 307 16.79 -6.46 3.77
N ALA A 308 16.97 -5.21 3.37
CA ALA A 308 16.64 -4.71 2.04
C ALA A 308 17.89 -4.27 1.29
N ALA A 309 17.98 -4.64 0.02
CA ALA A 309 19.07 -4.28 -0.89
C ALA A 309 18.48 -3.60 -2.14
N ASN A 310 19.18 -2.59 -2.68
CA ASN A 310 18.75 -1.89 -3.89
C ASN A 310 19.44 -2.38 -5.18
N ARG A 311 20.10 -3.54 -5.13
CA ARG A 311 20.69 -4.24 -6.29
C ARG A 311 20.40 -5.72 -6.19
N LEU A 312 20.56 -6.41 -7.31
CA LEU A 312 20.47 -7.88 -7.39
C LEU A 312 21.33 -8.55 -6.33
N ILE A 313 20.76 -9.53 -5.64
CA ILE A 313 21.51 -10.40 -4.72
C ILE A 313 22.17 -11.51 -5.54
N ASP A 314 23.49 -11.50 -5.54
CA ASP A 314 24.32 -12.54 -6.14
C ASP A 314 24.62 -13.69 -5.17
N ARG A 315 25.29 -14.73 -5.68
CA ARG A 315 25.68 -15.90 -4.90
C ARG A 315 26.51 -15.57 -3.67
N ASP A 316 27.49 -14.69 -3.80
CA ASP A 316 28.44 -14.42 -2.73
C ASP A 316 27.82 -13.59 -1.61
N THR A 317 26.93 -12.68 -1.96
CA THR A 317 26.09 -11.94 -1.01
C THR A 317 25.10 -12.87 -0.30
N ALA A 318 24.47 -13.79 -1.05
CA ALA A 318 23.56 -14.78 -0.49
C ALA A 318 24.25 -15.72 0.50
N LEU A 319 25.47 -16.16 0.22
CA LEU A 319 26.29 -16.97 1.14
C LEU A 319 26.53 -16.22 2.46
N ALA A 320 26.88 -14.95 2.40
CA ALA A 320 27.09 -14.15 3.60
C ALA A 320 25.79 -13.92 4.41
N MET A 321 24.68 -13.64 3.72
CA MET A 321 23.37 -13.48 4.38
C MET A 321 22.89 -14.77 5.04
N LYS A 322 23.26 -15.92 4.49
CA LYS A 322 22.88 -17.24 5.02
C LYS A 322 23.54 -17.56 6.37
N GLU A 323 24.69 -16.96 6.70
CA GLU A 323 25.43 -17.25 7.94
C GLU A 323 24.66 -16.90 9.20
N ILE A 324 23.73 -15.94 9.11
CA ILE A 324 22.89 -15.52 10.24
C ILE A 324 21.40 -15.88 9.99
N PHE A 325 20.61 -15.85 11.05
CA PHE A 325 19.17 -15.94 10.93
C PHE A 325 18.60 -14.58 10.53
N LEU A 326 17.95 -14.53 9.36
CA LEU A 326 17.16 -13.39 8.87
C LEU A 326 15.70 -13.82 8.67
N GLU A 327 14.78 -12.92 8.92
CA GLU A 327 13.34 -13.15 8.68
C GLU A 327 12.98 -12.93 7.21
N ILE A 328 13.48 -11.84 6.61
CA ILE A 328 13.18 -11.44 5.23
C ILE A 328 14.43 -10.86 4.56
N ILE A 329 14.59 -11.16 3.26
CA ILE A 329 15.49 -10.43 2.36
C ILE A 329 14.63 -9.84 1.25
N ILE A 330 14.80 -8.53 1.00
CA ILE A 330 14.10 -7.77 -0.03
C ILE A 330 15.14 -7.29 -1.03
N ALA A 331 14.90 -7.53 -2.32
CA ALA A 331 15.80 -7.09 -3.38
C ALA A 331 15.03 -6.84 -4.70
N PRO A 332 15.61 -6.09 -5.66
CA PRO A 332 15.06 -6.00 -7.01
C PRO A 332 14.92 -7.36 -7.68
N ASP A 333 15.95 -8.22 -7.51
CA ASP A 333 15.96 -9.60 -7.98
C ASP A 333 17.06 -10.42 -7.25
N PHE A 334 17.08 -11.72 -7.51
CA PHE A 334 18.04 -12.69 -6.98
C PHE A 334 18.61 -13.51 -8.15
N SER A 335 19.92 -13.76 -8.19
CA SER A 335 20.47 -14.70 -9.17
C SER A 335 19.97 -16.12 -8.89
N GLU A 336 20.01 -17.00 -9.89
CA GLU A 336 19.62 -18.41 -9.73
C GLU A 336 20.48 -19.10 -8.65
N GLU A 337 21.78 -18.80 -8.63
CA GLU A 337 22.71 -19.32 -7.64
C GLU A 337 22.41 -18.79 -6.24
N ALA A 338 22.00 -17.51 -6.12
CA ALA A 338 21.57 -16.93 -4.84
C ALA A 338 20.31 -17.61 -4.31
N LEU A 339 19.32 -17.84 -5.18
CA LEU A 339 18.11 -18.58 -4.83
C LEU A 339 18.44 -20.00 -4.36
N ALA A 340 19.33 -20.70 -5.04
CA ALA A 340 19.77 -22.04 -4.63
C ALA A 340 20.42 -22.06 -3.24
N VAL A 341 21.27 -21.07 -2.93
CA VAL A 341 21.91 -20.91 -1.61
C VAL A 341 20.88 -20.64 -0.52
N LEU A 342 19.94 -19.72 -0.77
CA LEU A 342 18.95 -19.29 0.22
C LEU A 342 17.81 -20.30 0.41
N ALA A 343 17.56 -21.19 -0.57
CA ALA A 343 16.58 -22.25 -0.48
C ALA A 343 16.81 -23.23 0.69
N GLU A 344 18.03 -23.34 1.18
CA GLU A 344 18.35 -24.15 2.36
C GLU A 344 17.68 -23.60 3.65
N LYS A 345 17.36 -22.30 3.70
CA LYS A 345 16.66 -21.63 4.82
C LYS A 345 15.17 -21.56 4.56
N LYS A 346 14.44 -22.67 4.62
CA LYS A 346 13.02 -22.83 4.25
C LYS A 346 12.06 -21.78 4.83
N ASN A 347 12.36 -21.21 5.99
CA ASN A 347 11.52 -20.22 6.66
C ASN A 347 11.86 -18.77 6.28
N LEU A 348 13.02 -18.53 5.65
CA LEU A 348 13.44 -17.22 5.17
C LEU A 348 12.52 -16.77 4.04
N ARG A 349 12.01 -15.58 4.14
CA ARG A 349 11.16 -14.99 3.10
C ARG A 349 12.01 -14.19 2.14
N LEU A 350 11.82 -14.41 0.85
CA LEU A 350 12.48 -13.65 -0.21
C LEU A 350 11.41 -12.83 -0.92
N LEU A 351 11.55 -11.52 -0.89
CA LEU A 351 10.64 -10.57 -1.53
C LEU A 351 11.35 -9.90 -2.70
N ARG A 352 10.77 -10.02 -3.89
CA ARG A 352 11.26 -9.37 -5.10
C ARG A 352 10.42 -8.13 -5.40
N ILE A 353 11.10 -6.97 -5.58
CA ILE A 353 10.51 -5.69 -5.96
C ILE A 353 11.37 -5.07 -7.08
N PRO A 354 11.10 -5.36 -8.36
CA PRO A 354 11.93 -4.92 -9.48
C PRO A 354 12.19 -3.41 -9.53
N ALA A 355 11.23 -2.61 -9.10
CA ALA A 355 11.33 -1.14 -9.07
C ALA A 355 12.45 -0.59 -8.16
N LEU A 356 13.02 -1.41 -7.27
CA LEU A 356 14.18 -1.02 -6.45
C LEU A 356 15.47 -0.75 -7.25
N ASN A 357 15.56 -1.20 -8.51
CA ASN A 357 16.67 -0.84 -9.40
C ASN A 357 16.59 0.59 -9.92
N GLU A 358 15.43 1.22 -9.83
CA GLU A 358 15.22 2.57 -10.34
C GLU A 358 15.47 3.60 -9.24
N PRO A 359 15.94 4.82 -9.61
CA PRO A 359 15.99 5.94 -8.66
C PRO A 359 14.60 6.18 -8.07
N ALA A 360 14.56 6.47 -6.78
CA ALA A 360 13.28 6.78 -6.11
C ALA A 360 12.61 7.97 -6.83
N LYS A 361 11.48 7.68 -7.46
CA LYS A 361 10.61 8.73 -8.00
C LYS A 361 9.73 9.25 -6.86
N LYS A 362 9.55 10.56 -6.80
CA LYS A 362 8.49 11.14 -5.97
C LYS A 362 7.16 10.60 -6.48
N VAL A 363 6.42 9.93 -5.64
CA VAL A 363 5.05 9.54 -5.96
C VAL A 363 4.17 10.69 -5.49
N ASP A 364 3.66 11.47 -6.44
CA ASP A 364 2.73 12.54 -6.13
C ASP A 364 1.41 11.96 -5.63
N ASN A 365 0.74 12.71 -4.72
CA ASN A 365 -0.60 12.40 -4.22
C ASN A 365 -0.72 11.10 -3.36
N LEU A 366 0.38 10.61 -2.78
CA LEU A 366 0.33 9.60 -1.74
C LEU A 366 0.31 10.26 -0.36
N PHE A 367 -0.67 9.85 0.45
CA PHE A 367 -0.82 10.33 1.82
C PHE A 367 -0.61 9.22 2.83
N ARG A 368 0.07 9.55 3.92
CA ARG A 368 0.11 8.72 5.11
C ARG A 368 -1.16 8.97 5.93
N VAL A 369 -1.91 7.92 6.19
CA VAL A 369 -3.09 7.95 7.07
C VAL A 369 -2.71 7.33 8.41
N ALA A 370 -2.75 8.11 9.48
CA ALA A 370 -2.46 7.65 10.83
C ALA A 370 -3.75 7.69 11.68
N PRO A 371 -4.21 6.54 12.22
CA PRO A 371 -5.43 6.50 13.02
C PRO A 371 -5.23 7.22 14.36
N VAL A 372 -6.24 7.99 14.78
CA VAL A 372 -6.36 8.55 16.13
C VAL A 372 -7.76 8.23 16.66
N ALA A 373 -7.94 8.32 17.98
CA ALA A 373 -9.25 8.07 18.57
C ALA A 373 -10.30 9.05 18.00
N GLY A 374 -11.27 8.50 17.25
CA GLY A 374 -12.35 9.26 16.64
C GLY A 374 -12.02 9.89 15.29
N GLY A 375 -10.85 9.62 14.69
CA GLY A 375 -10.48 10.19 13.39
C GLY A 375 -9.18 9.66 12.82
N ALA A 376 -8.62 10.41 11.88
CA ALA A 376 -7.32 10.13 11.27
C ALA A 376 -6.56 11.44 11.01
N LEU A 377 -5.24 11.36 11.12
CA LEU A 377 -4.34 12.39 10.61
C LEU A 377 -3.89 11.99 9.21
N ILE A 378 -4.00 12.91 8.27
CA ILE A 378 -3.63 12.71 6.87
C ILE A 378 -2.57 13.73 6.51
N GLN A 379 -1.44 13.28 5.98
CA GLN A 379 -0.33 14.12 5.59
C GLN A 379 0.45 13.50 4.43
N ASP A 380 1.21 14.32 3.71
CA ASP A 380 2.18 13.84 2.73
C ASP A 380 3.21 12.92 3.37
N PHE A 381 3.77 12.01 2.57
CA PHE A 381 5.00 11.33 2.96
C PHE A 381 6.17 12.31 2.95
N ASP A 382 7.12 12.13 3.86
CA ASP A 382 8.34 12.94 3.92
C ASP A 382 9.35 12.48 2.84
N TYR A 383 9.15 12.96 1.61
CA TYR A 383 10.06 12.73 0.48
C TYR A 383 11.08 13.86 0.27
N LYS A 384 11.11 14.85 1.19
CA LYS A 384 12.05 15.97 1.07
C LYS A 384 13.49 15.47 1.07
N GLN A 385 14.21 15.79 0.01
CA GLN A 385 15.65 15.54 -0.13
C GLN A 385 16.42 16.79 0.30
N LEU A 386 17.66 16.59 0.75
CA LEU A 386 18.57 17.68 1.08
C LEU A 386 19.21 18.21 -0.20
N GLU A 387 18.93 19.48 -0.50
CA GLU A 387 19.54 20.19 -1.62
C GLU A 387 20.87 20.84 -1.19
N GLU A 388 21.87 20.83 -2.08
CA GLU A 388 23.18 21.46 -1.79
C GLU A 388 23.05 22.93 -1.37
N SER A 389 22.11 23.65 -1.94
CA SER A 389 21.83 25.06 -1.65
C SER A 389 21.24 25.30 -0.26
N GLU A 390 20.72 24.27 0.38
CA GLU A 390 20.14 24.34 1.73
C GLU A 390 21.19 24.12 2.84
N ILE A 391 22.37 23.63 2.48
CA ILE A 391 23.44 23.36 3.42
C ILE A 391 24.12 24.65 3.85
N GLN A 392 24.04 24.98 5.14
CA GLN A 392 24.69 26.14 5.73
C GLN A 392 25.76 25.70 6.74
N VAL A 393 27.01 26.03 6.46
CA VAL A 393 28.10 25.85 7.47
C VAL A 393 28.00 26.99 8.48
N VAL A 394 27.76 26.64 9.75
CA VAL A 394 27.50 27.60 10.82
C VAL A 394 28.64 27.73 11.84
N THR A 395 29.67 26.91 11.71
CA THR A 395 30.88 26.94 12.58
C THR A 395 32.10 27.48 11.85
N ASP A 396 33.12 27.91 12.63
CA ASP A 396 34.39 28.39 12.11
C ASP A 396 35.11 27.33 11.27
N ARG A 397 35.09 26.05 11.73
CA ARG A 397 35.57 24.90 10.98
C ARG A 397 34.51 24.44 9.99
N LYS A 398 34.92 24.29 8.74
CA LYS A 398 34.08 23.64 7.71
C LYS A 398 34.30 22.13 7.75
N PRO A 399 33.30 21.32 7.44
CA PRO A 399 33.50 19.89 7.25
C PRO A 399 34.41 19.63 6.05
N SER A 400 35.25 18.59 6.12
CA SER A 400 35.97 18.07 4.95
C SER A 400 34.98 17.49 3.93
N GLU A 401 35.44 17.22 2.70
CA GLU A 401 34.60 16.55 1.68
C GLU A 401 34.13 15.17 2.15
N GLU A 402 34.99 14.43 2.83
CA GLU A 402 34.67 13.12 3.41
C GLU A 402 33.64 13.26 4.53
N GLU A 403 33.82 14.17 5.48
CA GLU A 403 32.84 14.46 6.53
C GLU A 403 31.49 14.87 5.95
N LEU A 404 31.50 15.73 4.92
CA LEU A 404 30.25 16.16 4.26
C LEU A 404 29.52 14.98 3.60
N ALA A 405 30.25 14.06 2.96
CA ALA A 405 29.67 12.87 2.39
C ALA A 405 29.03 11.96 3.47
N GLN A 406 29.76 11.78 4.60
CA GLN A 406 29.24 11.03 5.75
C GLN A 406 28.03 11.70 6.41
N LEU A 407 28.02 13.04 6.52
CA LEU A 407 26.89 13.81 7.05
C LEU A 407 25.63 13.64 6.18
N LYS A 408 25.78 13.68 4.84
CA LYS A 408 24.68 13.43 3.90
C LYS A 408 24.15 12.00 3.98
N PHE A 409 25.04 11.01 4.11
CA PHE A 409 24.65 9.63 4.37
C PHE A 409 23.85 9.51 5.66
N ALA A 410 24.38 10.05 6.77
CA ALA A 410 23.74 10.02 8.07
C ALA A 410 22.38 10.73 8.07
N TRP A 411 22.25 11.84 7.33
CA TRP A 411 21.02 12.61 7.18
C TRP A 411 19.91 11.80 6.52
N LYS A 412 20.21 11.10 5.43
CA LYS A 412 19.27 10.21 4.74
C LYS A 412 18.72 9.12 5.66
N VAL A 413 19.55 8.59 6.57
CA VAL A 413 19.12 7.53 7.48
C VAL A 413 18.38 8.06 8.69
N VAL A 414 18.84 9.17 9.33
CA VAL A 414 18.21 9.71 10.56
C VAL A 414 16.77 10.14 10.33
N LYS A 415 16.43 10.61 9.15
CA LYS A 415 15.07 10.91 8.69
C LYS A 415 14.08 9.78 8.94
N HIS A 416 14.55 8.53 8.90
CA HIS A 416 13.71 7.34 9.06
C HIS A 416 13.75 6.73 10.47
N VAL A 417 14.53 7.30 11.38
CA VAL A 417 14.60 6.87 12.78
C VAL A 417 13.50 7.55 13.61
N LYS A 418 12.88 6.80 14.52
CA LYS A 418 11.83 7.36 15.39
C LYS A 418 12.38 8.48 16.29
N SER A 419 11.68 9.61 16.33
CA SER A 419 12.02 10.83 17.08
C SER A 419 11.89 10.64 18.61
N ASN A 420 12.71 11.32 19.46
CA ASN A 420 13.89 12.07 19.05
C ASN A 420 14.98 11.10 18.59
N ALA A 421 15.63 11.43 17.49
CA ALA A 421 16.61 10.57 16.85
C ALA A 421 18.01 11.21 16.75
N ILE A 422 19.02 10.43 17.10
CA ILE A 422 20.42 10.72 16.81
C ILE A 422 21.01 9.49 16.13
N LEU A 423 21.78 9.75 15.08
CA LEU A 423 22.49 8.71 14.34
C LEU A 423 23.96 9.08 14.19
N LEU A 424 24.84 8.10 14.43
CA LEU A 424 26.26 8.22 14.18
C LEU A 424 26.63 7.41 12.95
N ALA A 425 27.49 7.97 12.10
CA ALA A 425 27.97 7.32 10.89
C ALA A 425 29.49 7.48 10.72
N LYS A 426 30.12 6.47 10.14
CA LYS A 426 31.52 6.45 9.79
C LYS A 426 31.74 5.44 8.66
N ASP A 427 32.67 5.70 7.75
CA ASP A 427 33.07 4.78 6.67
C ASP A 427 31.91 4.26 5.81
N ASN A 428 30.91 5.13 5.56
CA ASN A 428 29.69 4.79 4.80
C ASN A 428 28.84 3.68 5.46
N MET A 429 28.81 3.63 6.78
CA MET A 429 27.91 2.79 7.56
C MET A 429 27.41 3.53 8.80
N THR A 430 26.27 3.12 9.29
CA THR A 430 25.77 3.53 10.61
C THR A 430 26.54 2.79 11.69
N ILE A 431 26.84 3.46 12.81
CA ILE A 431 27.58 2.87 13.93
C ILE A 431 26.89 3.01 15.26
N GLY A 432 25.84 3.83 15.32
CA GLY A 432 25.05 4.02 16.52
C GLY A 432 23.75 4.74 16.23
N VAL A 433 22.65 4.28 16.81
CA VAL A 433 21.29 4.79 16.61
C VAL A 433 20.59 4.98 17.95
N GLY A 434 20.31 6.20 18.30
CA GLY A 434 19.44 6.56 19.44
C GLY A 434 18.06 6.94 18.93
N ALA A 435 17.09 6.03 19.06
CA ALA A 435 15.75 6.17 18.54
C ALA A 435 14.69 6.36 19.62
N GLY A 436 13.63 7.14 19.35
CA GLY A 436 12.41 7.19 20.16
C GLY A 436 12.58 7.78 21.55
N GLN A 437 13.53 8.67 21.74
CA GLN A 437 13.83 9.22 23.07
C GLN A 437 13.04 10.49 23.37
N MET A 438 12.67 10.69 24.64
CA MET A 438 11.94 11.87 25.08
C MET A 438 12.80 13.15 25.10
N ASN A 439 14.11 13.03 25.05
CA ASN A 439 15.03 14.16 24.95
C ASN A 439 16.21 13.83 24.02
N ARG A 440 16.77 14.89 23.41
CA ARG A 440 17.81 14.80 22.39
C ARG A 440 19.13 14.26 22.93
N VAL A 441 19.56 14.73 24.08
CA VAL A 441 20.82 14.28 24.70
C VAL A 441 20.75 12.80 25.11
N GLY A 442 19.58 12.29 25.48
CA GLY A 442 19.36 10.86 25.74
C GLY A 442 19.57 10.01 24.49
N ALA A 443 19.00 10.46 23.37
CA ALA A 443 19.22 9.81 22.07
C ALA A 443 20.73 9.81 21.69
N ALA A 444 21.40 10.94 21.90
CA ALA A 444 22.85 11.03 21.62
C ALA A 444 23.66 10.06 22.49
N LYS A 445 23.37 9.96 23.78
CA LYS A 445 24.08 9.02 24.68
C LYS A 445 23.90 7.57 24.26
N ILE A 446 22.69 7.16 23.86
CA ILE A 446 22.43 5.81 23.38
C ILE A 446 23.21 5.53 22.10
N ALA A 447 23.18 6.45 21.12
CA ALA A 447 23.92 6.30 19.87
C ALA A 447 25.45 6.21 20.11
N ILE A 448 25.98 7.02 21.02
CA ILE A 448 27.41 7.03 21.39
C ILE A 448 27.80 5.73 22.10
N GLU A 449 26.98 5.27 23.04
CA GLU A 449 27.21 4.00 23.76
C GLU A 449 27.23 2.81 22.80
N GLN A 450 26.27 2.75 21.87
CA GLN A 450 26.23 1.70 20.85
C GLN A 450 27.45 1.74 19.93
N ALA A 451 27.87 2.93 19.50
CA ALA A 451 29.04 3.08 18.64
C ALA A 451 30.36 2.71 19.35
N GLY A 452 30.41 2.85 20.67
CA GLY A 452 31.61 2.52 21.47
C GLY A 452 32.87 3.24 20.94
N ALA A 453 33.92 2.48 20.71
CA ALA A 453 35.19 3.04 20.21
C ALA A 453 35.11 3.62 18.79
N LEU A 454 34.15 3.19 17.98
CA LEU A 454 33.94 3.71 16.61
C LEU A 454 33.43 5.16 16.60
N ALA A 455 32.88 5.67 17.71
CA ALA A 455 32.38 7.04 17.81
C ALA A 455 33.47 8.08 17.56
N SER A 456 34.72 7.78 17.93
CA SER A 456 35.86 8.68 17.66
C SER A 456 36.11 8.85 16.17
N GLY A 457 36.08 10.09 15.70
CA GLY A 457 36.22 10.44 14.28
C GLY A 457 34.95 10.24 13.44
N ALA A 458 33.82 9.92 14.08
CA ALA A 458 32.54 9.78 13.40
C ALA A 458 31.81 11.11 13.21
N VAL A 459 30.75 11.10 12.39
CA VAL A 459 29.81 12.21 12.25
C VAL A 459 28.50 11.90 12.95
N MET A 460 27.75 12.96 13.33
CA MET A 460 26.48 12.86 14.01
C MET A 460 25.37 13.56 13.21
N ALA A 461 24.24 12.90 13.02
CA ALA A 461 23.02 13.48 12.46
C ALA A 461 21.90 13.50 13.49
N SER A 462 21.09 14.56 13.43
CA SER A 462 19.92 14.75 14.30
C SER A 462 18.69 15.08 13.46
N ASP A 463 17.56 14.42 13.73
CA ASP A 463 16.29 14.61 13.02
C ASP A 463 15.65 16.00 13.27
N ALA A 464 16.08 16.71 14.34
CA ALA A 464 15.65 18.08 14.67
C ALA A 464 16.77 18.87 15.36
N PHE A 465 16.50 20.15 15.64
CA PHE A 465 17.47 21.07 16.25
C PHE A 465 17.90 20.63 17.67
N PHE A 466 19.06 21.11 18.09
CA PHE A 466 19.52 20.98 19.46
C PHE A 466 18.91 22.07 20.33
N PRO A 467 18.15 21.71 21.37
CA PRO A 467 17.56 22.74 22.26
C PRO A 467 18.59 23.40 23.17
N MET A 468 19.73 22.75 23.41
CA MET A 468 20.82 23.18 24.31
C MET A 468 22.16 22.63 23.80
N GLY A 469 23.27 23.14 24.34
CA GLY A 469 24.63 22.69 24.02
C GLY A 469 25.02 21.32 24.60
N ASP A 470 24.19 20.69 25.43
CA ASP A 470 24.49 19.43 26.13
C ASP A 470 24.70 18.24 25.17
N THR A 471 23.99 18.23 24.04
CA THR A 471 24.18 17.24 22.98
C THR A 471 25.56 17.39 22.32
N VAL A 472 26.01 18.64 22.10
CA VAL A 472 27.34 18.92 21.56
C VAL A 472 28.42 18.52 22.57
N GLU A 473 28.20 18.73 23.85
CA GLU A 473 29.14 18.30 24.90
C GLU A 473 29.31 16.78 24.92
N ALA A 474 28.19 16.04 24.75
CA ALA A 474 28.24 14.57 24.64
C ALA A 474 29.01 14.13 23.38
N ALA A 475 28.74 14.77 22.23
CA ALA A 475 29.44 14.54 20.97
C ALA A 475 30.96 14.82 21.09
N THR A 476 31.35 15.92 21.74
CA THR A 476 32.74 16.30 21.99
C THR A 476 33.49 15.22 22.79
N LYS A 477 32.87 14.74 23.88
CA LYS A 477 33.47 13.68 24.73
C LYS A 477 33.65 12.37 23.99
N ALA A 478 32.79 12.09 23.00
CA ALA A 478 32.84 10.89 22.16
C ALA A 478 33.82 11.02 20.97
N GLY A 479 34.40 12.21 20.73
CA GLY A 479 35.31 12.45 19.62
C GLY A 479 34.60 12.58 18.26
N ILE A 480 33.34 13.02 18.25
CA ILE A 480 32.62 13.34 17.01
C ILE A 480 33.28 14.54 16.34
N THR A 481 33.44 14.50 15.02
CA THR A 481 34.17 15.54 14.28
C THR A 481 33.24 16.49 13.52
N ALA A 482 32.05 16.04 13.11
CA ALA A 482 31.10 16.88 12.39
C ALA A 482 29.65 16.53 12.73
N ILE A 483 28.76 17.53 12.66
CA ILE A 483 27.35 17.43 13.03
C ILE A 483 26.46 18.01 11.92
N ILE A 484 25.36 17.32 11.60
CA ILE A 484 24.27 17.83 10.75
C ILE A 484 22.96 17.85 11.54
N GLN A 485 22.28 19.00 11.49
CA GLN A 485 20.98 19.19 12.12
C GLN A 485 20.23 20.35 11.43
N PRO A 486 18.91 20.50 11.61
CA PRO A 486 18.15 21.53 10.90
C PRO A 486 18.42 22.98 11.33
N GLY A 487 18.87 23.23 12.56
CA GLY A 487 18.84 24.57 13.13
C GLY A 487 17.43 25.02 13.49
N GLY A 488 17.28 26.28 13.92
CA GLY A 488 15.99 26.91 14.25
C GLY A 488 15.65 26.93 15.75
N SER A 489 16.59 26.59 16.62
CA SER A 489 16.47 26.82 18.07
C SER A 489 16.78 28.27 18.42
N ILE A 490 16.07 28.84 19.40
CA ILE A 490 16.42 30.13 19.99
C ILE A 490 17.85 30.10 20.58
N ARG A 491 18.36 28.93 20.92
CA ARG A 491 19.65 28.68 21.53
C ARG A 491 20.69 28.06 20.58
N ASP A 492 20.48 28.15 19.26
CA ASP A 492 21.44 27.64 18.27
C ASP A 492 22.86 28.14 18.49
N GLN A 493 23.01 29.43 18.91
CA GLN A 493 24.32 30.00 19.16
C GLN A 493 25.11 29.26 20.26
N GLU A 494 24.44 28.73 21.28
CA GLU A 494 25.12 27.93 22.32
C GLU A 494 25.75 26.65 21.75
N SER A 495 25.02 25.99 20.83
CA SER A 495 25.49 24.79 20.15
C SER A 495 26.63 25.10 19.18
N ILE A 496 26.53 26.21 18.44
CA ILE A 496 27.57 26.70 17.53
C ILE A 496 28.85 27.02 18.30
N ASP A 497 28.73 27.76 19.39
CA ASP A 497 29.88 28.14 20.23
C ASP A 497 30.54 26.90 20.87
N ALA A 498 29.73 25.93 21.30
CA ALA A 498 30.25 24.65 21.82
C ALA A 498 31.02 23.86 20.75
N CYS A 499 30.51 23.81 19.52
CA CYS A 499 31.21 23.20 18.39
C CYS A 499 32.50 23.92 18.05
N ASN A 500 32.50 25.27 18.01
CA ASN A 500 33.70 26.05 17.73
C ASN A 500 34.80 25.81 18.77
N ARG A 501 34.42 25.79 20.07
CA ARG A 501 35.37 25.49 21.16
C ARG A 501 35.98 24.07 21.04
N ALA A 502 35.18 23.11 20.54
CA ALA A 502 35.61 21.71 20.39
C ALA A 502 36.28 21.41 19.04
N GLY A 503 36.30 22.35 18.10
CA GLY A 503 36.77 22.12 16.73
C GLY A 503 35.87 21.20 15.90
N ILE A 504 34.59 21.08 16.27
CA ILE A 504 33.58 20.29 15.53
C ILE A 504 32.98 21.14 14.43
N ALA A 505 32.88 20.62 13.20
CA ALA A 505 32.13 21.28 12.13
C ALA A 505 30.63 21.07 12.34
N MET A 506 29.82 22.10 12.10
CA MET A 506 28.36 21.94 12.12
C MET A 506 27.73 22.54 10.87
N ILE A 507 26.79 21.81 10.30
CA ILE A 507 25.98 22.29 9.19
C ILE A 507 24.49 22.26 9.55
N PHE A 508 23.76 23.27 9.08
CA PHE A 508 22.31 23.36 9.17
C PHE A 508 21.67 23.03 7.83
N THR A 509 20.49 22.38 7.87
CA THR A 509 19.71 21.98 6.69
C THR A 509 18.43 22.80 6.51
N GLY A 510 18.00 23.55 7.53
CA GLY A 510 16.71 24.27 7.53
C GLY A 510 15.47 23.39 7.54
N THR A 511 15.62 22.07 7.45
CA THR A 511 14.51 21.11 7.37
C THR A 511 14.63 20.06 8.48
N ARG A 512 13.57 19.84 9.25
CA ARG A 512 13.50 18.74 10.24
C ARG A 512 12.75 17.55 9.70
N HIS A 513 13.01 16.35 10.24
CA HIS A 513 12.40 15.09 9.83
C HIS A 513 11.87 14.32 11.04
N PHE A 514 10.77 14.79 11.65
CA PHE A 514 10.15 14.05 12.73
C PHE A 514 9.41 12.81 12.21
N LYS A 515 9.62 11.68 12.88
CA LYS A 515 8.92 10.41 12.64
C LYS A 515 8.45 9.82 13.98
N HIS A 516 7.14 9.78 14.19
CA HIS A 516 6.53 9.22 15.40
C HIS A 516 5.85 7.89 15.13
#